data_480571522e9f8872b3da7f097b88343f
#
_entry.id   480571522e9f8872b3da7f097b88343f
#
_cell.length_a   1.000
_cell.length_b   1.000
_cell.length_c   1.000
_cell.angle_alpha   90.00
_cell.angle_beta   90.00
_cell.angle_gamma   90.00
#
_symmetry.space_group_name_H-M   'P 1'
#
loop_
_entity.id
_entity.type
_entity.pdbx_description
1 polymer ?
#
loop_
_entity_poly.entity_id
_entity_poly.type
_entity_poly.pdbx_seq_one_letter_code
_entity_poly.pdbx_strand_id
1 'polypeptide(L)'
;MFGDIINMSKYPTVNLGSLGEMLSGGTPSSKHSEYFGGNIPFISTPCLGENYISYKNAQNFLTDEGVKNSTTNLIPAYSVMIGSRVGVGKCSINMCEMCTNQDILSFINIDKTKYDLLFIKNVIEQHFDFYESQKRGATIKGISSKIVKETKVPKAPLLLQKKFANFVRGTDKSKYSSFSHLSA
;
A
#
# COMPACT_ATOMS: atom_id res chain seq x y z
N MET A 1 -6.73 -24.52 2.26
CA MET A 1 -7.91 -23.85 1.65
C MET A 1 -7.60 -22.45 1.13
N PHE A 2 -6.87 -21.58 1.83
CA PHE A 2 -6.58 -20.22 1.36
C PHE A 2 -5.28 -20.09 0.55
N GLY A 3 -4.32 -21.00 0.70
CA GLY A 3 -3.13 -21.06 -0.16
C GLY A 3 -3.47 -21.18 -1.66
N ASP A 4 -4.58 -21.85 -1.99
CA ASP A 4 -5.03 -22.01 -3.38
C ASP A 4 -5.61 -20.74 -4.01
N ILE A 5 -6.10 -19.78 -3.20
CA ILE A 5 -6.70 -18.53 -3.71
C ILE A 5 -5.61 -17.59 -4.20
N ILE A 6 -4.47 -17.63 -3.54
CA ILE A 6 -3.30 -16.85 -3.88
C ILE A 6 -2.37 -17.63 -4.83
N ASN A 7 -2.57 -18.94 -4.92
CA ASN A 7 -1.83 -19.77 -5.86
C ASN A 7 -2.22 -19.40 -7.31
N MET A 8 -1.31 -18.72 -7.99
CA MET A 8 -1.50 -18.21 -9.34
C MET A 8 -1.79 -19.30 -10.39
N SER A 9 -1.51 -20.59 -10.07
CA SER A 9 -1.74 -21.70 -11.00
C SER A 9 -3.20 -22.02 -11.25
N LYS A 10 -4.10 -21.63 -10.33
CA LYS A 10 -5.53 -22.02 -10.38
C LYS A 10 -6.42 -21.02 -11.15
N TYR A 11 -6.01 -19.77 -11.23
CA TYR A 11 -6.79 -18.70 -11.86
C TYR A 11 -5.98 -17.98 -12.92
N PRO A 12 -6.61 -17.52 -14.03
CA PRO A 12 -5.95 -16.60 -14.94
C PRO A 12 -5.50 -15.36 -14.18
N THR A 13 -4.38 -14.78 -14.58
CA THR A 13 -3.83 -13.60 -13.92
C THR A 13 -3.95 -12.35 -14.79
N VAL A 14 -3.95 -11.20 -14.15
CA VAL A 14 -3.80 -9.88 -14.78
C VAL A 14 -2.64 -9.14 -14.13
N ASN A 15 -2.14 -8.14 -14.81
CA ASN A 15 -1.13 -7.25 -14.24
C ASN A 15 -1.78 -6.28 -13.24
N LEU A 16 -1.14 -6.04 -12.08
CA LEU A 16 -1.61 -5.09 -11.08
C LEU A 16 -1.87 -3.70 -11.69
N GLY A 17 -1.00 -3.26 -12.60
CA GLY A 17 -1.18 -1.98 -13.30
C GLY A 17 -2.43 -1.86 -14.17
N SER A 18 -3.14 -2.96 -14.44
CA SER A 18 -4.41 -2.94 -15.18
C SER A 18 -5.64 -2.85 -14.27
N LEU A 19 -5.47 -2.87 -12.94
CA LEU A 19 -6.58 -2.86 -11.98
C LEU A 19 -7.03 -1.45 -11.60
N GLY A 20 -6.18 -0.45 -11.82
CA GLY A 20 -6.41 0.94 -11.46
C GLY A 20 -5.30 1.84 -11.99
N GLU A 21 -5.32 3.07 -11.57
CA GLU A 21 -4.28 4.04 -11.88
C GLU A 21 -3.16 3.96 -10.83
N MET A 22 -1.93 4.29 -11.23
CA MET A 22 -0.81 4.33 -10.30
C MET A 22 -0.27 5.75 -10.20
N LEU A 23 -0.26 6.29 -8.98
CA LEU A 23 0.36 7.56 -8.63
C LEU A 23 1.64 7.30 -7.82
N SER A 24 2.68 8.11 -8.06
CA SER A 24 3.84 8.19 -7.18
C SER A 24 3.65 9.33 -6.19
N GLY A 25 4.20 9.18 -5.00
CA GLY A 25 4.29 10.29 -4.07
C GLY A 25 5.40 11.27 -4.42
N GLY A 26 5.53 12.30 -3.60
CA GLY A 26 6.57 13.31 -3.66
C GLY A 26 6.74 13.95 -2.29
N THR A 27 7.87 14.61 -2.07
CA THR A 27 8.14 15.26 -0.77
C THR A 27 8.24 16.78 -0.99
N PRO A 28 7.39 17.57 -0.30
CA PRO A 28 7.52 19.02 -0.30
C PRO A 28 8.89 19.45 0.22
N SER A 29 9.41 20.56 -0.30
CA SER A 29 10.70 21.09 0.14
C SER A 29 10.65 21.51 1.61
N SER A 30 11.55 20.97 2.42
CA SER A 30 11.70 21.35 3.84
C SER A 30 12.18 22.79 4.06
N LYS A 31 12.60 23.50 3.00
CA LYS A 31 12.93 24.93 3.06
C LYS A 31 11.71 25.82 3.25
N HIS A 32 10.52 25.30 3.05
CA HIS A 32 9.23 25.96 3.12
C HIS A 32 8.45 25.42 4.31
N SER A 33 8.63 26.02 5.49
CA SER A 33 7.94 25.60 6.71
C SER A 33 6.42 25.73 6.60
N GLU A 34 5.91 26.65 5.79
CA GLU A 34 4.50 26.89 5.49
C GLU A 34 3.81 25.73 4.75
N TYR A 35 4.58 24.79 4.20
CA TYR A 35 4.04 23.58 3.56
C TYR A 35 3.64 22.50 4.56
N PHE A 36 4.01 22.65 5.84
CA PHE A 36 3.82 21.67 6.91
C PHE A 36 2.92 22.21 8.02
N GLY A 37 2.43 21.33 8.89
CA GLY A 37 1.56 21.70 10.03
C GLY A 37 0.09 21.91 9.68
N GLY A 38 -0.34 21.48 8.48
CA GLY A 38 -1.75 21.50 8.07
C GLY A 38 -2.55 20.29 8.55
N ASN A 39 -3.56 19.92 7.77
CA ASN A 39 -4.51 18.84 8.10
C ASN A 39 -4.40 17.62 7.18
N ILE A 40 -3.56 17.65 6.14
CA ILE A 40 -3.44 16.58 5.17
C ILE A 40 -2.36 15.61 5.63
N PRO A 41 -2.72 14.35 6.00
CA PRO A 41 -1.74 13.37 6.48
C PRO A 41 -0.65 13.13 5.44
N PHE A 42 0.61 13.11 5.87
CA PHE A 42 1.75 12.80 5.03
C PHE A 42 2.46 11.54 5.53
N ILE A 43 2.51 10.53 4.68
CA ILE A 43 3.00 9.18 4.99
C ILE A 43 4.32 8.91 4.28
N SER A 44 5.25 8.31 4.98
CA SER A 44 6.48 7.74 4.44
C SER A 44 6.51 6.22 4.63
N THR A 45 7.43 5.53 3.96
CA THR A 45 7.47 4.06 3.93
C THR A 45 7.55 3.36 5.30
N PRO A 46 8.15 3.92 6.36
CA PRO A 46 8.08 3.31 7.70
C PRO A 46 6.67 3.13 8.24
N CYS A 47 5.71 3.93 7.78
CA CYS A 47 4.31 3.85 8.18
C CYS A 47 3.56 2.66 7.51
N LEU A 48 4.14 2.05 6.47
CA LEU A 48 3.54 0.92 5.77
C LEU A 48 3.85 -0.41 6.46
N GLY A 49 2.98 -1.40 6.24
CA GLY A 49 3.15 -2.78 6.72
C GLY A 49 1.93 -3.32 7.45
N GLU A 50 1.10 -2.46 8.02
CA GLU A 50 -0.22 -2.86 8.55
C GLU A 50 -1.23 -3.00 7.41
N ASN A 51 -2.29 -3.78 7.64
CA ASN A 51 -3.34 -3.95 6.63
C ASN A 51 -4.02 -2.62 6.29
N TYR A 52 -4.26 -1.80 7.30
CA TYR A 52 -4.93 -0.50 7.15
C TYR A 52 -4.16 0.57 7.89
N ILE A 53 -4.00 1.72 7.25
CA ILE A 53 -3.42 2.92 7.88
C ILE A 53 -4.37 4.11 7.73
N SER A 54 -4.26 5.05 8.66
CA SER A 54 -5.09 6.26 8.72
C SER A 54 -4.23 7.48 9.05
N TYR A 55 -4.86 8.63 9.26
CA TYR A 55 -4.19 9.85 9.74
C TYR A 55 -3.38 9.62 11.04
N LYS A 56 -3.74 8.64 11.87
CA LYS A 56 -3.01 8.29 13.12
C LYS A 56 -1.61 7.74 12.86
N ASN A 57 -1.37 7.20 11.68
CA ASN A 57 -0.07 6.66 11.27
C ASN A 57 0.83 7.75 10.64
N ALA A 58 0.28 8.95 10.38
CA ALA A 58 1.03 10.03 9.77
C ALA A 58 2.07 10.61 10.74
N GLN A 59 3.28 10.79 10.26
CA GLN A 59 4.38 11.41 11.00
C GLN A 59 4.38 12.93 10.83
N ASN A 60 3.83 13.42 9.74
CA ASN A 60 3.71 14.83 9.40
C ASN A 60 2.35 15.11 8.74
N PHE A 61 1.99 16.38 8.69
CA PHE A 61 0.80 16.85 8.01
C PHE A 61 1.17 17.99 7.07
N LEU A 62 0.57 18.03 5.90
CA LEU A 62 0.80 19.07 4.90
C LEU A 62 -0.36 20.08 4.92
N THR A 63 -0.04 21.30 4.47
CA THR A 63 -1.03 22.30 4.09
C THR A 63 -1.47 22.11 2.65
N ASP A 64 -2.61 22.70 2.25
CA ASP A 64 -3.04 22.74 0.84
C ASP A 64 -1.96 23.37 -0.05
N GLU A 65 -1.26 24.40 0.47
CA GLU A 65 -0.16 25.05 -0.23
C GLU A 65 1.01 24.09 -0.43
N GLY A 66 1.36 23.29 0.57
CA GLY A 66 2.42 22.28 0.48
C GLY A 66 2.10 21.20 -0.56
N VAL A 67 0.85 20.79 -0.68
CA VAL A 67 0.41 19.85 -1.72
C VAL A 67 0.49 20.51 -3.10
N LYS A 68 -0.05 21.71 -3.26
CA LYS A 68 -0.11 22.44 -4.54
C LYS A 68 1.28 22.76 -5.11
N ASN A 69 2.23 23.09 -4.25
CA ASN A 69 3.58 23.54 -4.64
C ASN A 69 4.64 22.43 -4.58
N SER A 70 4.24 21.18 -4.55
CA SER A 70 5.16 20.03 -4.55
C SER A 70 4.77 18.99 -5.58
N THR A 71 5.58 17.94 -5.70
CA THR A 71 5.32 16.80 -6.60
C THR A 71 4.47 15.70 -5.93
N THR A 72 4.04 15.90 -4.67
CA THR A 72 3.18 14.93 -4.01
C THR A 72 1.79 14.94 -4.62
N ASN A 73 1.10 13.81 -4.51
CA ASN A 73 -0.28 13.66 -4.94
C ASN A 73 -1.17 13.38 -3.72
N LEU A 74 -2.38 13.95 -3.73
CA LEU A 74 -3.42 13.56 -2.77
C LEU A 74 -3.98 12.20 -3.20
N ILE A 75 -3.71 11.18 -2.39
CA ILE A 75 -4.13 9.81 -2.65
C ILE A 75 -5.50 9.60 -2.02
N PRO A 76 -6.53 9.25 -2.79
CA PRO A 76 -7.88 9.05 -2.26
C PRO A 76 -7.92 7.87 -1.29
N ALA A 77 -8.88 7.90 -0.35
CA ALA A 77 -9.11 6.80 0.57
C ALA A 77 -9.37 5.47 -0.16
N TYR A 78 -8.99 4.37 0.47
CA TYR A 78 -9.11 3.02 -0.07
C TYR A 78 -8.27 2.77 -1.32
N SER A 79 -7.06 3.30 -1.33
CA SER A 79 -6.01 2.98 -2.29
C SER A 79 -5.05 1.94 -1.71
N VAL A 80 -4.37 1.19 -2.56
CA VAL A 80 -3.34 0.22 -2.14
C VAL A 80 -1.97 0.84 -2.35
N MET A 81 -1.22 1.03 -1.27
CA MET A 81 0.08 1.69 -1.27
C MET A 81 1.21 0.68 -1.05
N ILE A 82 2.29 0.80 -1.81
CA ILE A 82 3.47 -0.08 -1.75
C ILE A 82 4.76 0.72 -1.69
N GLY A 83 5.67 0.34 -0.81
CA GLY A 83 7.04 0.85 -0.77
C GLY A 83 7.85 0.36 -1.96
N SER A 84 8.48 1.28 -2.70
CA SER A 84 9.27 0.98 -3.91
C SER A 84 10.79 1.11 -3.71
N ARG A 85 11.24 1.78 -2.66
CA ARG A 85 12.67 1.95 -2.33
C ARG A 85 12.97 1.49 -0.90
N VAL A 86 12.74 2.32 0.09
CA VAL A 86 12.88 1.93 1.50
C VAL A 86 11.67 1.06 1.86
N GLY A 87 11.91 -0.11 2.48
CA GLY A 87 10.83 -1.05 2.80
C GLY A 87 10.08 -1.57 1.57
N VAL A 88 10.82 -1.95 0.53
CA VAL A 88 10.27 -2.51 -0.70
C VAL A 88 9.31 -3.65 -0.39
N GLY A 89 8.13 -3.62 -1.03
CA GLY A 89 7.09 -4.64 -0.82
C GLY A 89 6.22 -4.43 0.42
N LYS A 90 6.60 -3.57 1.39
CA LYS A 90 5.65 -3.18 2.45
C LYS A 90 4.43 -2.55 1.84
N CYS A 91 3.26 -3.01 2.24
CA CYS A 91 2.00 -2.61 1.62
C CYS A 91 0.93 -2.31 2.66
N SER A 92 0.10 -1.31 2.40
CA SER A 92 -1.03 -0.92 3.26
C SER A 92 -2.18 -0.35 2.43
N ILE A 93 -3.37 -0.36 3.00
CA ILE A 93 -4.56 0.30 2.46
C ILE A 93 -4.82 1.55 3.30
N ASN A 94 -4.93 2.73 2.68
CA ASN A 94 -5.28 3.95 3.40
C ASN A 94 -6.79 4.04 3.66
N MET A 95 -7.15 4.47 4.86
CA MET A 95 -8.54 4.64 5.29
C MET A 95 -9.06 6.07 5.14
N CYS A 96 -8.19 7.01 4.82
CA CYS A 96 -8.51 8.42 4.56
C CYS A 96 -7.61 8.96 3.45
N GLU A 97 -7.98 10.09 2.88
CA GLU A 97 -7.10 10.81 1.96
C GLU A 97 -5.79 11.18 2.63
N MET A 98 -4.68 11.05 1.91
CA MET A 98 -3.34 11.36 2.40
C MET A 98 -2.35 11.57 1.27
N CYS A 99 -1.26 12.26 1.57
CA CYS A 99 -0.11 12.38 0.68
C CYS A 99 0.99 11.40 1.08
N THR A 100 1.87 11.06 0.14
CA THR A 100 2.98 10.12 0.36
C THR A 100 4.29 10.67 -0.17
N ASN A 101 5.42 10.20 0.38
CA ASN A 101 6.72 10.51 -0.17
C ASN A 101 6.97 9.76 -1.50
N GLN A 102 8.05 10.11 -2.21
CA GLN A 102 8.42 9.55 -3.52
C GLN A 102 8.77 8.06 -3.51
N ASP A 103 8.91 7.45 -2.33
CA ASP A 103 9.25 6.04 -2.17
C ASP A 103 8.01 5.13 -2.10
N ILE A 104 6.82 5.73 -2.18
CA ILE A 104 5.53 5.02 -2.18
C ILE A 104 4.87 5.16 -3.55
N LEU A 105 4.40 4.03 -4.07
CA LEU A 105 3.52 3.95 -5.23
C LEU A 105 2.11 3.59 -4.74
N SER A 106 1.10 4.32 -5.22
CA SER A 106 -0.29 4.14 -4.80
C SER A 106 -1.15 3.73 -5.98
N PHE A 107 -1.86 2.62 -5.86
CA PHE A 107 -2.87 2.19 -6.83
C PHE A 107 -4.23 2.71 -6.40
N ILE A 108 -4.78 3.63 -7.18
CA ILE A 108 -6.06 4.29 -6.96
C ILE A 108 -7.11 3.78 -7.95
N ASN A 109 -8.37 4.05 -7.70
CA ASN A 109 -9.49 3.74 -8.61
C ASN A 109 -9.63 2.24 -8.94
N ILE A 110 -9.20 1.35 -8.03
CA ILE A 110 -9.38 -0.09 -8.21
C ILE A 110 -10.88 -0.43 -8.15
N ASP A 111 -11.36 -1.17 -9.15
CA ASP A 111 -12.76 -1.62 -9.24
C ASP A 111 -13.11 -2.62 -8.11
N LYS A 112 -13.70 -2.10 -7.03
CA LYS A 112 -14.09 -2.88 -5.83
C LYS A 112 -15.25 -3.85 -6.09
N THR A 113 -15.89 -3.77 -7.26
CA THR A 113 -16.90 -4.77 -7.67
C THR A 113 -16.25 -6.04 -8.20
N LYS A 114 -14.95 -6.00 -8.54
CA LYS A 114 -14.17 -7.13 -9.07
C LYS A 114 -13.05 -7.57 -8.13
N TYR A 115 -12.51 -6.65 -7.32
CA TYR A 115 -11.34 -6.91 -6.49
C TYR A 115 -11.53 -6.43 -5.05
N ASP A 116 -11.19 -7.28 -4.09
CA ASP A 116 -11.04 -6.90 -2.68
C ASP A 116 -9.64 -6.33 -2.45
N LEU A 117 -9.55 -5.15 -1.84
CA LEU A 117 -8.27 -4.45 -1.65
C LEU A 117 -7.30 -5.21 -0.74
N LEU A 118 -7.83 -5.88 0.31
CA LEU A 118 -7.00 -6.66 1.22
C LEU A 118 -6.46 -7.93 0.55
N PHE A 119 -7.23 -8.51 -0.37
CA PHE A 119 -6.75 -9.59 -1.21
C PHE A 119 -5.59 -9.11 -2.09
N ILE A 120 -5.73 -7.96 -2.80
CA ILE A 120 -4.65 -7.38 -3.63
C ILE A 120 -3.42 -7.09 -2.78
N LYS A 121 -3.59 -6.45 -1.62
CA LYS A 121 -2.49 -6.16 -0.69
C LYS A 121 -1.71 -7.43 -0.35
N ASN A 122 -2.39 -8.50 0.00
CA ASN A 122 -1.73 -9.77 0.34
C ASN A 122 -1.05 -10.43 -0.88
N VAL A 123 -1.62 -10.32 -2.07
CA VAL A 123 -0.95 -10.78 -3.31
C VAL A 123 0.36 -10.01 -3.52
N ILE A 124 0.37 -8.70 -3.32
CA ILE A 124 1.58 -7.87 -3.42
C ILE A 124 2.63 -8.35 -2.40
N GLU A 125 2.24 -8.57 -1.15
CA GLU A 125 3.16 -9.00 -0.09
C GLU A 125 3.79 -10.38 -0.37
N GLN A 126 3.08 -11.27 -1.03
CA GLN A 126 3.65 -12.57 -1.45
C GLN A 126 4.73 -12.45 -2.53
N HIS A 127 4.80 -11.32 -3.23
CA HIS A 127 5.87 -11.04 -4.18
C HIS A 127 7.09 -10.39 -3.51
N PHE A 128 7.16 -10.33 -2.18
CA PHE A 128 8.25 -9.68 -1.46
C PHE A 128 9.63 -10.18 -1.89
N ASP A 129 9.86 -11.49 -1.89
CA ASP A 129 11.16 -12.08 -2.28
C ASP A 129 11.50 -11.76 -3.74
N PHE A 130 10.51 -11.77 -4.62
CA PHE A 130 10.68 -11.35 -6.01
C PHE A 130 11.10 -9.89 -6.08
N TYR A 131 10.42 -8.98 -5.37
CA TYR A 131 10.78 -7.56 -5.36
C TYR A 131 12.18 -7.34 -4.80
N GLU A 132 12.56 -8.03 -3.71
CA GLU A 132 13.90 -7.97 -3.15
C GLU A 132 14.97 -8.36 -4.19
N SER A 133 14.71 -9.40 -4.99
CA SER A 133 15.62 -9.85 -6.06
C SER A 133 15.73 -8.85 -7.22
N GLN A 134 14.73 -8.00 -7.42
CA GLN A 134 14.65 -7.03 -8.51
C GLN A 134 15.22 -5.65 -8.17
N LYS A 135 15.65 -5.43 -6.93
CA LYS A 135 16.21 -4.13 -6.50
C LYS A 135 17.42 -3.71 -7.34
N ARG A 136 17.40 -2.47 -7.82
CA ARG A 136 18.47 -1.82 -8.57
C ARG A 136 18.76 -0.44 -7.96
N GLY A 137 19.95 0.06 -8.14
CA GLY A 137 20.41 1.37 -7.69
C GLY A 137 21.73 1.29 -6.94
N ALA A 138 22.55 2.36 -7.05
CA ALA A 138 23.86 2.42 -6.43
C ALA A 138 23.78 2.80 -4.93
N THR A 139 23.04 3.86 -4.61
CA THR A 139 22.96 4.42 -3.24
C THR A 139 21.73 3.90 -2.49
N ILE A 140 20.54 4.01 -3.10
CA ILE A 140 19.28 3.48 -2.56
C ILE A 140 18.74 2.48 -3.57
N LYS A 141 18.76 1.20 -3.17
CA LYS A 141 18.23 0.14 -4.01
C LYS A 141 16.70 0.12 -3.93
N GLY A 142 16.04 0.12 -5.08
CA GLY A 142 14.60 0.07 -5.19
C GLY A 142 14.13 -0.70 -6.41
N ILE A 143 12.82 -0.85 -6.55
CA ILE A 143 12.17 -1.45 -7.71
C ILE A 143 11.50 -0.37 -8.56
N SER A 144 11.48 -0.56 -9.87
CA SER A 144 10.80 0.37 -10.77
C SER A 144 9.28 0.20 -10.70
N SER A 145 8.57 1.27 -11.03
CA SER A 145 7.11 1.24 -11.17
C SER A 145 6.64 0.18 -12.19
N LYS A 146 7.45 -0.10 -13.21
CA LYS A 146 7.18 -1.14 -14.20
C LYS A 146 7.08 -2.52 -13.54
N ILE A 147 8.06 -2.89 -12.69
CA ILE A 147 8.07 -4.18 -11.97
C ILE A 147 6.80 -4.31 -11.11
N VAL A 148 6.42 -3.25 -10.39
CA VAL A 148 5.21 -3.26 -9.56
C VAL A 148 3.95 -3.41 -10.42
N LYS A 149 3.86 -2.68 -11.55
CA LYS A 149 2.72 -2.80 -12.48
C LYS A 149 2.57 -4.19 -13.09
N GLU A 150 3.67 -4.88 -13.32
CA GLU A 150 3.70 -6.22 -13.92
C GLU A 150 3.42 -7.35 -12.93
N THR A 151 3.29 -7.04 -11.62
CA THR A 151 2.88 -8.03 -10.61
C THR A 151 1.60 -8.73 -11.01
N LYS A 152 1.63 -10.07 -10.96
CA LYS A 152 0.48 -10.89 -11.37
C LYS A 152 -0.54 -11.01 -10.24
N VAL A 153 -1.78 -10.66 -10.53
CA VAL A 153 -2.92 -10.75 -9.60
C VAL A 153 -3.89 -11.81 -10.13
N PRO A 154 -4.22 -12.85 -9.36
CA PRO A 154 -5.19 -13.86 -9.76
C PRO A 154 -6.61 -13.29 -9.92
N LYS A 155 -7.31 -13.66 -10.98
CA LYS A 155 -8.72 -13.34 -11.21
C LYS A 155 -9.64 -14.30 -10.45
N ALA A 156 -9.41 -14.47 -9.16
CA ALA A 156 -10.29 -15.26 -8.32
C ALA A 156 -11.69 -14.61 -8.20
N PRO A 157 -12.79 -15.40 -8.09
CA PRO A 157 -14.12 -14.84 -7.85
C PRO A 157 -14.15 -13.93 -6.62
N LEU A 158 -14.81 -12.77 -6.71
CA LEU A 158 -14.85 -11.77 -5.62
C LEU A 158 -15.31 -12.35 -4.28
N LEU A 159 -16.26 -13.32 -4.30
CA LEU A 159 -16.70 -14.01 -3.08
C LEU A 159 -15.55 -14.74 -2.38
N LEU A 160 -14.65 -15.36 -3.11
CA LEU A 160 -13.48 -16.04 -2.56
C LEU A 160 -12.43 -15.04 -2.05
N GLN A 161 -12.21 -13.94 -2.78
CA GLN A 161 -11.34 -12.86 -2.32
C GLN A 161 -11.84 -12.29 -0.98
N LYS A 162 -13.15 -12.03 -0.84
CA LYS A 162 -13.78 -11.56 0.41
C LYS A 162 -13.67 -12.56 1.56
N LYS A 163 -13.85 -13.87 1.28
CA LYS A 163 -13.65 -14.93 2.30
C LYS A 163 -12.20 -14.93 2.80
N PHE A 164 -11.23 -14.80 1.90
CA PHE A 164 -9.82 -14.68 2.25
C PHE A 164 -9.56 -13.42 3.08
N ALA A 165 -10.05 -12.26 2.66
CA ALA A 165 -9.90 -11.00 3.38
C ALA A 165 -10.50 -11.07 4.79
N ASN A 166 -11.64 -11.73 4.98
CA ASN A 166 -12.25 -11.93 6.29
C ASN A 166 -11.39 -12.83 7.20
N PHE A 167 -10.77 -13.87 6.64
CA PHE A 167 -9.82 -14.70 7.38
C PHE A 167 -8.60 -13.89 7.84
N VAL A 168 -7.99 -13.08 6.96
CA VAL A 168 -6.86 -12.22 7.30
C VAL A 168 -7.23 -11.23 8.41
N ARG A 169 -8.40 -10.57 8.32
CA ARG A 169 -8.90 -9.68 9.38
C ARG A 169 -9.08 -10.39 10.72
N GLY A 170 -9.52 -11.67 10.70
CA GLY A 170 -9.68 -12.49 11.91
C GLY A 170 -8.34 -12.81 12.58
N THR A 171 -7.31 -13.12 11.79
CA THR A 171 -5.96 -13.41 12.32
C THR A 171 -5.29 -12.17 12.92
N ASP A 172 -5.51 -10.99 12.34
CA ASP A 172 -5.00 -9.74 12.91
C ASP A 172 -5.60 -9.44 14.28
N LYS A 173 -6.92 -9.59 14.44
CA LYS A 173 -7.59 -9.39 15.74
C LYS A 173 -7.06 -10.32 16.82
N SER A 174 -6.69 -11.55 16.48
CA SER A 174 -6.14 -12.51 17.45
C SER A 174 -4.74 -12.10 17.93
N LYS A 175 -3.93 -11.42 17.12
CA LYS A 175 -2.64 -10.86 17.54
C LYS A 175 -2.81 -9.75 18.58
N TYR A 176 -3.81 -8.90 18.44
CA TYR A 176 -4.06 -7.81 19.40
C TYR A 176 -4.69 -8.30 20.71
N SER A 177 -5.54 -9.34 20.69
CA SER A 177 -6.14 -9.89 21.90
C SER A 177 -5.11 -10.63 22.79
N SER A 178 -4.06 -11.18 22.21
CA SER A 178 -2.98 -11.87 22.95
C SER A 178 -2.10 -10.91 23.76
N PHE A 179 -2.04 -9.62 23.41
CA PHE A 179 -1.27 -8.61 24.14
C PHE A 179 -2.05 -7.99 25.31
N SER A 180 -3.38 -8.07 25.31
CA SER A 180 -4.21 -7.52 26.41
C SER A 180 -4.22 -8.42 27.66
N HIS A 181 -3.74 -9.65 27.60
CA HIS A 181 -3.65 -10.58 28.74
C HIS A 181 -2.26 -10.62 29.42
N LEU A 182 -1.28 -9.83 28.95
CA LEU A 182 0.08 -9.78 29.50
C LEU A 182 0.34 -8.55 30.39
N SER A 183 -0.69 -7.74 30.69
CA SER A 183 -0.59 -6.55 31.54
C SER A 183 -1.70 -6.55 32.62
N ALA A 184 -1.81 -7.66 33.37
CA ALA A 184 -2.57 -7.74 34.60
C ALA A 184 -1.70 -8.36 35.69
#